data_d6abae7af6a6ad31f338871d2fa47a00
#
_entry.id   d6abae7af6a6ad31f338871d2fa47a00
#
_cell.length_a   1.000
_cell.length_b   1.000
_cell.length_c   1.000
_cell.angle_alpha   90.00
_cell.angle_beta   90.00
_cell.angle_gamma   90.00
#
_symmetry.space_group_name_H-M   'P 1'
#
loop_
_entity.id
_entity.type
_entity.pdbx_description
1 polymer ?
#
loop_
_entity_poly.entity_id
_entity_poly.type
_entity_poly.pdbx_seq_one_letter_code
_entity_poly.pdbx_strand_id
1 'polypeptide(L)'
;MKKLNPDFVYLKDMYNDEYYPRFLVDKVKDCIVEVVEFLEREEYEDLEEVQEKLDEMTEKINDLQEEFDENDSEIETVARDSIGVTVEKILNYFEIDIDIEEAIRERDW
;
A
#
# COMPACT_ATOMS: atom_id res chain seq x y z
N MET A 1 -9.38 -16.78 12.29
CA MET A 1 -8.42 -16.01 11.46
C MET A 1 -9.15 -14.91 10.72
N LYS A 2 -8.71 -13.67 10.90
CA LYS A 2 -9.37 -12.53 10.30
C LYS A 2 -8.93 -12.34 8.84
N LYS A 3 -9.85 -12.18 7.94
CA LYS A 3 -9.59 -11.95 6.52
C LYS A 3 -10.14 -10.59 6.10
N LEU A 4 -9.45 -9.92 5.20
CA LEU A 4 -9.94 -8.66 4.65
C LEU A 4 -11.22 -8.94 3.84
N ASN A 5 -12.20 -8.03 3.96
CA ASN A 5 -13.45 -8.12 3.22
C ASN A 5 -13.13 -8.23 1.71
N PRO A 6 -13.66 -9.24 1.00
CA PRO A 6 -13.40 -9.39 -0.43
C PRO A 6 -13.91 -8.22 -1.27
N ASP A 7 -14.82 -7.40 -0.73
CA ASP A 7 -15.32 -6.20 -1.41
C ASP A 7 -14.46 -4.97 -1.16
N PHE A 8 -13.36 -5.11 -0.41
CA PHE A 8 -12.46 -3.99 -0.10
C PHE A 8 -11.92 -3.37 -1.39
N VAL A 9 -12.02 -2.04 -1.48
CA VAL A 9 -11.58 -1.30 -2.67
C VAL A 9 -10.16 -0.76 -2.46
N TYR A 10 -9.23 -1.23 -3.29
CA TYR A 10 -7.84 -0.75 -3.28
C TYR A 10 -7.68 0.43 -4.20
N LEU A 11 -6.95 1.45 -3.74
CA LEU A 11 -6.45 2.53 -4.61
C LEU A 11 -7.50 3.14 -5.54
N LYS A 12 -8.68 3.40 -4.98
CA LYS A 12 -9.82 3.89 -5.75
C LYS A 12 -9.49 5.08 -6.65
N ASP A 13 -8.85 6.09 -6.08
CA ASP A 13 -8.59 7.32 -6.82
C ASP A 13 -7.54 7.14 -7.91
N MET A 14 -6.57 6.25 -7.70
CA MET A 14 -5.58 5.93 -8.73
C MET A 14 -6.23 5.20 -9.90
N TYR A 15 -7.11 4.22 -9.61
CA TYR A 15 -7.79 3.48 -10.68
C TYR A 15 -8.75 4.36 -11.47
N ASN A 16 -9.29 5.38 -10.85
CA ASN A 16 -10.25 6.29 -11.50
C ASN A 16 -9.57 7.46 -12.22
N ASP A 17 -8.24 7.56 -12.16
CA ASP A 17 -7.49 8.65 -12.76
C ASP A 17 -6.65 8.13 -13.92
N GLU A 18 -6.95 8.58 -15.14
CA GLU A 18 -6.27 8.14 -16.36
C GLU A 18 -4.77 8.50 -16.40
N TYR A 19 -4.34 9.42 -15.54
CA TYR A 19 -2.93 9.79 -15.42
C TYR A 19 -2.06 8.59 -15.02
N TYR A 20 -2.65 7.63 -14.27
CA TYR A 20 -1.92 6.46 -13.78
C TYR A 20 -2.20 5.24 -14.65
N PRO A 21 -1.18 4.69 -15.34
CA PRO A 21 -1.39 3.46 -16.11
C PRO A 21 -1.92 2.34 -15.22
N ARG A 22 -3.00 1.70 -15.67
CA ARG A 22 -3.66 0.69 -14.85
C ARG A 22 -2.73 -0.45 -14.41
N PHE A 23 -1.85 -0.90 -15.32
CA PHE A 23 -0.93 -1.99 -14.98
C PHE A 23 0.06 -1.61 -13.87
N LEU A 24 0.39 -0.33 -13.75
CA LEU A 24 1.26 0.17 -12.68
C LEU A 24 0.48 0.28 -11.36
N VAL A 25 -0.78 0.70 -11.42
CA VAL A 25 -1.64 0.73 -10.24
C VAL A 25 -1.80 -0.70 -9.72
N ASP A 26 -1.94 -1.69 -10.63
CA ASP A 26 -2.00 -3.10 -10.25
C ASP A 26 -0.74 -3.53 -9.50
N LYS A 27 0.44 -3.05 -9.91
CA LYS A 27 1.70 -3.38 -9.24
C LYS A 27 1.77 -2.79 -7.85
N VAL A 28 1.28 -1.56 -7.67
CA VAL A 28 1.19 -0.93 -6.34
C VAL A 28 0.25 -1.74 -5.47
N LYS A 29 -0.89 -2.13 -6.02
CA LYS A 29 -1.86 -2.96 -5.30
C LYS A 29 -1.22 -4.27 -4.85
N ASP A 30 -0.45 -4.92 -5.72
CA ASP A 30 0.21 -6.19 -5.38
C ASP A 30 1.14 -6.03 -4.17
N CYS A 31 1.85 -4.91 -4.08
CA CYS A 31 2.70 -4.63 -2.93
C CYS A 31 1.88 -4.56 -1.64
N ILE A 32 0.71 -3.92 -1.71
CA ILE A 32 -0.19 -3.79 -0.56
C ILE A 32 -0.82 -5.12 -0.19
N VAL A 33 -1.20 -5.92 -1.20
CA VAL A 33 -1.79 -7.25 -0.99
C VAL A 33 -0.84 -8.15 -0.20
N GLU A 34 0.47 -8.05 -0.45
CA GLU A 34 1.44 -8.83 0.31
C GLU A 34 1.36 -8.54 1.81
N VAL A 35 1.14 -7.27 2.18
CA VAL A 35 0.93 -6.89 3.59
C VAL A 35 -0.36 -7.49 4.13
N VAL A 36 -1.44 -7.41 3.33
CA VAL A 36 -2.73 -7.98 3.73
C VAL A 36 -2.60 -9.47 4.00
N GLU A 37 -1.94 -10.21 3.12
CA GLU A 37 -1.73 -11.64 3.28
C GLU A 37 -0.92 -11.95 4.54
N PHE A 38 0.10 -11.13 4.82
CA PHE A 38 0.89 -11.24 6.03
C PHE A 38 0.03 -11.07 7.28
N LEU A 39 -0.82 -10.04 7.29
CA LEU A 39 -1.72 -9.78 8.42
C LEU A 39 -2.77 -10.87 8.59
N GLU A 40 -3.27 -11.40 7.48
CA GLU A 40 -4.28 -12.48 7.52
C GLU A 40 -3.73 -13.77 8.11
N ARG A 41 -2.44 -14.03 7.94
CA ARG A 41 -1.82 -15.23 8.50
C ARG A 41 -1.63 -15.16 10.01
N GLU A 42 -1.64 -13.93 10.56
CA GLU A 42 -1.48 -13.70 12.01
C GLU A 42 -0.25 -14.38 12.63
N GLU A 43 0.85 -14.48 11.85
CA GLU A 43 2.06 -15.13 12.31
C GLU A 43 3.09 -14.16 12.93
N TYR A 44 2.75 -12.89 13.02
CA TYR A 44 3.61 -11.88 13.65
C TYR A 44 3.40 -11.85 15.17
N GLU A 45 4.48 -11.58 15.90
CA GLU A 45 4.45 -11.53 17.37
C GLU A 45 4.30 -10.11 17.92
N ASP A 46 4.73 -9.09 17.17
CA ASP A 46 4.65 -7.71 17.64
C ASP A 46 4.51 -6.73 16.49
N LEU A 47 4.31 -5.45 16.85
CA LEU A 47 4.12 -4.39 15.85
C LEU A 47 5.39 -4.09 15.06
N GLU A 48 6.57 -4.41 15.61
CA GLU A 48 7.81 -4.21 14.90
C GLU A 48 7.88 -5.08 13.65
N GLU A 49 7.43 -6.32 13.74
CA GLU A 49 7.36 -7.21 12.58
C GLU A 49 6.39 -6.69 11.52
N VAL A 50 5.27 -6.12 11.96
CA VAL A 50 4.30 -5.51 11.06
C VAL A 50 4.93 -4.29 10.37
N GLN A 51 5.64 -3.46 11.13
CA GLN A 51 6.31 -2.28 10.57
C GLN A 51 7.37 -2.68 9.55
N GLU A 52 8.13 -3.74 9.80
CA GLU A 52 9.12 -4.24 8.84
C GLU A 52 8.46 -4.65 7.52
N LYS A 53 7.30 -5.27 7.59
CA LYS A 53 6.56 -5.66 6.39
C LYS A 53 6.04 -4.43 5.65
N LEU A 54 5.61 -3.41 6.37
CA LEU A 54 5.17 -2.15 5.79
C LEU A 54 6.34 -1.41 5.12
N ASP A 55 7.53 -1.46 5.75
CA ASP A 55 8.73 -0.86 5.17
C ASP A 55 9.09 -1.55 3.85
N GLU A 56 9.01 -2.88 3.81
CA GLU A 56 9.25 -3.66 2.61
C GLU A 56 8.27 -3.28 1.50
N MET A 57 6.99 -3.15 1.84
CA MET A 57 5.97 -2.69 0.90
C MET A 57 6.33 -1.32 0.33
N THR A 58 6.66 -0.39 1.21
CA THR A 58 6.96 0.98 0.83
C THR A 58 8.18 1.06 -0.08
N GLU A 59 9.23 0.30 0.23
CA GLU A 59 10.43 0.25 -0.59
C GLU A 59 10.15 -0.32 -1.98
N LYS A 60 9.28 -1.32 -2.08
CA LYS A 60 8.86 -1.86 -3.38
C LYS A 60 8.10 -0.82 -4.20
N ILE A 61 7.28 -0.01 -3.54
CA ILE A 61 6.57 1.08 -4.22
C ILE A 61 7.55 2.15 -4.68
N ASN A 62 8.57 2.45 -3.85
CA ASN A 62 9.64 3.38 -4.24
C ASN A 62 10.30 2.92 -5.55
N ASP A 63 10.56 1.63 -5.68
CA ASP A 63 11.19 1.07 -6.87
C ASP A 63 10.32 1.20 -8.12
N LEU A 64 9.00 1.29 -7.95
CA LEU A 64 8.08 1.47 -9.07
C LEU A 64 8.11 2.88 -9.66
N GLN A 65 8.68 3.85 -8.96
CA GLN A 65 8.73 5.23 -9.45
C GLN A 65 9.41 5.34 -10.82
N GLU A 66 10.47 4.56 -11.04
CA GLU A 66 11.18 4.54 -12.30
C GLU A 66 10.27 4.08 -13.44
N GLU A 67 9.48 3.06 -13.18
CA GLU A 67 8.55 2.52 -14.17
C GLU A 67 7.41 3.49 -14.46
N PHE A 68 6.94 4.21 -13.44
CA PHE A 68 5.96 5.29 -13.63
C PHE A 68 6.54 6.35 -14.55
N ASP A 69 7.79 6.78 -14.29
CA ASP A 69 8.45 7.80 -15.09
C ASP A 69 8.59 7.37 -16.56
N GLU A 70 8.93 6.10 -16.79
CA GLU A 70 9.04 5.54 -18.14
C GLU A 70 7.72 5.55 -18.89
N ASN A 71 6.61 5.67 -18.20
CA ASN A 71 5.25 5.68 -18.75
C ASN A 71 4.59 7.05 -18.64
N ASP A 72 5.40 8.10 -18.52
CA ASP A 72 4.93 9.49 -18.45
C ASP A 72 4.00 9.75 -17.28
N SER A 73 4.23 9.08 -16.15
CA SER A 73 3.44 9.23 -14.95
C SER A 73 4.37 9.40 -13.74
N GLU A 74 3.79 9.75 -12.59
CA GLU A 74 4.54 9.93 -11.35
C GLU A 74 3.61 9.63 -10.18
N ILE A 75 4.19 9.24 -9.04
CA ILE A 75 3.42 9.07 -7.80
C ILE A 75 3.27 10.46 -7.18
N GLU A 76 2.23 11.17 -7.60
CA GLU A 76 1.94 12.52 -7.13
C GLU A 76 0.90 12.51 -6.00
N THR A 77 0.37 13.69 -5.66
CA THR A 77 -0.53 13.89 -4.52
C THR A 77 -1.71 12.91 -4.50
N VAL A 78 -2.41 12.74 -5.63
CA VAL A 78 -3.56 11.83 -5.69
C VAL A 78 -3.13 10.39 -5.38
N ALA A 79 -2.01 9.95 -5.97
CA ALA A 79 -1.51 8.60 -5.72
C ALA A 79 -1.07 8.44 -4.27
N ARG A 80 -0.35 9.42 -3.74
CA ARG A 80 0.12 9.40 -2.36
C ARG A 80 -1.05 9.29 -1.40
N ASP A 81 -2.08 10.09 -1.59
CA ASP A 81 -3.27 10.06 -0.75
C ASP A 81 -4.02 8.73 -0.89
N SER A 82 -4.12 8.22 -2.10
CA SER A 82 -4.81 6.95 -2.37
C SER A 82 -4.11 5.78 -1.69
N ILE A 83 -2.78 5.73 -1.78
CA ILE A 83 -1.98 4.71 -1.10
C ILE A 83 -2.15 4.85 0.42
N GLY A 84 -2.01 6.06 0.95
CA GLY A 84 -2.15 6.31 2.38
C GLY A 84 -3.49 5.89 2.93
N VAL A 85 -4.58 6.30 2.27
CA VAL A 85 -5.94 5.96 2.70
C VAL A 85 -6.17 4.44 2.64
N THR A 86 -5.70 3.79 1.57
CA THR A 86 -5.86 2.35 1.40
C THR A 86 -5.17 1.60 2.54
N VAL A 87 -3.91 1.94 2.81
CA VAL A 87 -3.13 1.29 3.87
C VAL A 87 -3.74 1.56 5.24
N GLU A 88 -4.14 2.81 5.50
CA GLU A 88 -4.76 3.17 6.77
C GLU A 88 -6.02 2.36 7.05
N LYS A 89 -6.87 2.18 6.04
CA LYS A 89 -8.10 1.38 6.18
C LYS A 89 -7.78 -0.07 6.48
N ILE A 90 -6.73 -0.61 5.86
CA ILE A 90 -6.29 -1.98 6.12
C ILE A 90 -5.82 -2.12 7.57
N LEU A 91 -4.97 -1.20 8.03
CA LEU A 91 -4.47 -1.24 9.40
C LEU A 91 -5.60 -1.15 10.41
N ASN A 92 -6.56 -0.26 10.16
CA ASN A 92 -7.72 -0.12 11.04
C ASN A 92 -8.57 -1.39 11.05
N TYR A 93 -8.76 -2.01 9.90
CA TYR A 93 -9.53 -3.24 9.80
C TYR A 93 -8.91 -4.36 10.64
N PHE A 94 -7.59 -4.49 10.59
CA PHE A 94 -6.87 -5.52 11.35
C PHE A 94 -6.51 -5.07 12.77
N GLU A 95 -6.96 -3.88 13.17
CA GLU A 95 -6.73 -3.33 14.51
C GLU A 95 -5.24 -3.20 14.84
N ILE A 96 -4.46 -2.80 13.83
CA ILE A 96 -3.03 -2.56 13.98
C ILE A 96 -2.83 -1.10 14.39
N ASP A 97 -2.25 -0.89 15.57
CA ASP A 97 -2.03 0.45 16.13
C ASP A 97 -0.70 1.04 15.64
N ILE A 98 -0.65 1.33 14.35
CA ILE A 98 0.49 2.00 13.72
C ILE A 98 -0.09 3.18 12.94
N ASP A 99 0.43 4.39 13.21
CA ASP A 99 0.01 5.58 12.51
C ASP A 99 0.43 5.50 11.03
N ILE A 100 -0.40 6.05 10.13
CA ILE A 100 -0.13 5.97 8.68
C ILE A 100 1.21 6.60 8.30
N GLU A 101 1.58 7.71 8.94
CA GLU A 101 2.87 8.36 8.65
C GLU A 101 4.05 7.47 9.02
N GLU A 102 3.89 6.68 10.07
CA GLU A 102 4.90 5.71 10.48
C GLU A 102 4.89 4.51 9.55
N ALA A 103 3.70 4.06 9.16
CA ALA A 103 3.53 2.88 8.31
C ALA A 103 4.25 3.02 6.95
N ILE A 104 4.23 4.22 6.39
CA ILE A 104 4.87 4.47 5.08
C ILE A 104 6.08 5.39 5.20
N ARG A 105 6.78 5.32 6.35
CA ARG A 105 7.93 6.17 6.66
C ARG A 105 9.08 6.08 5.66
N GLU A 106 9.20 4.95 4.94
CA GLU A 106 10.29 4.74 4.00
C GLU A 106 10.01 5.30 2.60
N ARG A 107 8.88 5.99 2.40
CA ARG A 107 8.50 6.49 1.08
C ARG A 107 9.42 7.60 0.56
N ASP A 108 9.66 7.56 -0.75
CA ASP A 108 10.40 8.59 -1.49
C ASP A 108 9.47 9.50 -2.30
N TRP A 109 8.20 9.24 -2.22
CA TRP A 109 7.17 9.93 -3.04
C TRP A 109 6.23 10.79 -2.24
#